data_ba5642b8cbd7425aa8fd733436274ebf
#
_entry.id   ba5642b8cbd7425aa8fd733436274ebf
#
_cell.length_a   1.000
_cell.length_b   1.000
_cell.length_c   1.000
_cell.angle_alpha   90.00
_cell.angle_beta   90.00
_cell.angle_gamma   90.00
#
_symmetry.space_group_name_H-M   'P 1'
#
loop_
_entity.id
_entity.type
_entity.pdbx_description
1 polymer ?
#
loop_
_entity_poly.entity_id
_entity_poly.type
_entity_poly.pdbx_seq_one_letter_code
_entity_poly.pdbx_strand_id
1 'polypeptide(L)'
;MSSISNRRLTTRELTMTALFVTLITAGAFIRVPLPNCPFTLQILFTTLTGIILGSRLGAISVGIYIILGLIGVPVFTPGGGPGYVLQPTFGYLIGFMVGAFVVGRFSELSPTHSVKTLLIGAIINLLIVYGFGMIYLYMIMNVYLGTPIGWWAVIWSCFLIPVGPDVFLCAVAAVMGKRIIGHLR
;
A
#
# COMPACT_ATOMS: atom_id res chain seq x y z
N MET A 1 -10.61 30.33 -2.81
CA MET A 1 -9.60 29.70 -3.69
C MET A 1 -8.28 29.75 -2.96
N SER A 2 -7.89 28.68 -2.25
CA SER A 2 -6.63 28.60 -1.51
C SER A 2 -5.51 28.37 -2.53
N SER A 3 -4.51 29.24 -2.54
CA SER A 3 -3.32 29.13 -3.36
C SER A 3 -2.68 27.77 -3.13
N ILE A 4 -2.54 26.99 -4.20
CA ILE A 4 -1.70 25.79 -4.21
C ILE A 4 -0.27 26.30 -4.03
N SER A 5 0.18 26.37 -2.78
CA SER A 5 1.56 26.70 -2.44
C SER A 5 2.46 25.65 -3.11
N ASN A 6 3.23 26.10 -4.10
CA ASN A 6 4.20 25.30 -4.84
C ASN A 6 5.44 25.05 -3.93
N ARG A 7 5.21 24.40 -2.77
CA ARG A 7 6.25 24.09 -1.80
C ARG A 7 7.20 23.06 -2.40
N ARG A 8 8.42 23.49 -2.68
CA ARG A 8 9.50 22.57 -3.10
C ARG A 8 9.73 21.53 -1.99
N LEU A 9 9.89 20.28 -2.39
CA LEU A 9 10.23 19.20 -1.45
C LEU A 9 11.63 19.48 -0.87
N THR A 10 11.78 19.33 0.41
CA THR A 10 13.09 19.43 1.09
C THR A 10 13.93 18.20 0.76
N THR A 11 15.25 18.32 0.87
CA THR A 11 16.18 17.18 0.68
C THR A 11 15.82 16.02 1.60
N ARG A 12 15.41 16.30 2.84
CA ARG A 12 14.95 15.29 3.81
C ARG A 12 13.71 14.56 3.29
N GLU A 13 12.71 15.27 2.78
CA GLU A 13 11.48 14.67 2.22
C GLU A 13 11.81 13.78 1.01
N LEU A 14 12.71 14.21 0.13
CA LEU A 14 13.17 13.41 -1.01
C LEU A 14 13.88 12.13 -0.58
N THR A 15 14.82 12.23 0.36
CA THR A 15 15.56 11.07 0.88
C THR A 15 14.63 10.06 1.56
N MET A 16 13.71 10.55 2.39
CA MET A 16 12.72 9.68 3.05
C MET A 16 11.79 9.01 2.03
N THR A 17 11.32 9.75 1.02
CA THR A 17 10.51 9.18 -0.07
C THR A 17 11.26 8.05 -0.78
N ALA A 18 12.52 8.27 -1.17
CA ALA A 18 13.33 7.25 -1.83
C ALA A 18 13.56 6.01 -0.95
N LEU A 19 13.83 6.23 0.36
CA LEU A 19 13.98 5.14 1.33
C LEU A 19 12.71 4.29 1.39
N PHE A 20 11.52 4.93 1.49
CA PHE A 20 10.27 4.19 1.58
C PHE A 20 9.89 3.50 0.26
N VAL A 21 10.19 4.08 -0.89
CA VAL A 21 10.07 3.38 -2.19
C VAL A 21 10.89 2.10 -2.20
N THR A 22 12.13 2.13 -1.69
CA THR A 22 12.99 0.96 -1.58
C THR A 22 12.42 -0.08 -0.60
N LEU A 23 11.91 0.35 0.55
CA LEU A 23 11.28 -0.54 1.53
C LEU A 23 10.01 -1.20 0.98
N ILE A 24 9.17 -0.46 0.26
CA ILE A 24 7.98 -1.01 -0.41
C ILE A 24 8.39 -2.07 -1.44
N THR A 25 9.43 -1.79 -2.21
CA THR A 25 10.00 -2.74 -3.18
C THR A 25 10.50 -4.00 -2.48
N ALA A 26 11.31 -3.85 -1.42
CA ALA A 26 11.78 -4.99 -0.63
C ALA A 26 10.62 -5.83 -0.07
N GLY A 27 9.59 -5.16 0.45
CA GLY A 27 8.36 -5.81 0.94
C GLY A 27 7.60 -6.58 -0.13
N ALA A 28 7.65 -6.14 -1.39
CA ALA A 28 7.03 -6.85 -2.51
C ALA A 28 7.74 -8.20 -2.79
N PHE A 29 9.05 -8.25 -2.63
CA PHE A 29 9.83 -9.47 -2.86
C PHE A 29 9.73 -10.48 -1.70
N ILE A 30 9.39 -10.02 -0.50
CA ILE A 30 9.12 -10.92 0.64
C ILE A 30 7.66 -11.37 0.54
N ARG A 31 7.45 -12.53 -0.08
CA ARG A 31 6.11 -13.05 -0.39
C ARG A 31 5.93 -14.51 -0.02
N VAL A 32 4.70 -14.84 0.36
CA VAL A 32 4.20 -16.22 0.43
C VAL A 32 3.27 -16.41 -0.76
N PRO A 33 3.57 -17.36 -1.66
CA PRO A 33 2.71 -17.62 -2.81
C PRO A 33 1.39 -18.23 -2.34
N LEU A 34 0.30 -17.54 -2.61
CA LEU A 34 -1.07 -18.02 -2.39
C LEU A 34 -1.80 -18.04 -3.73
N PRO A 35 -2.84 -18.87 -3.90
CA PRO A 35 -3.66 -18.87 -5.10
C PRO A 35 -4.27 -17.50 -5.35
N ASN A 36 -4.22 -17.02 -6.59
CA ASN A 36 -4.79 -15.76 -7.10
C ASN A 36 -4.18 -14.47 -6.52
N CYS A 37 -3.80 -14.42 -5.25
CA CYS A 37 -3.24 -13.21 -4.63
C CYS A 37 -2.13 -13.57 -3.64
N PRO A 38 -0.85 -13.33 -3.95
CA PRO A 38 0.25 -13.62 -3.02
C PRO A 38 0.18 -12.70 -1.81
N PHE A 39 0.41 -13.26 -0.61
CA PHE A 39 0.65 -12.47 0.59
C PHE A 39 2.05 -11.85 0.54
N THR A 40 2.18 -10.57 0.85
CA THR A 40 3.46 -9.84 0.83
C THR A 40 3.62 -8.92 2.03
N LEU A 41 4.85 -8.53 2.35
CA LEU A 41 5.09 -7.51 3.37
C LEU A 41 4.83 -6.07 2.89
N GLN A 42 4.30 -5.88 1.68
CA GLN A 42 4.00 -4.55 1.14
C GLN A 42 3.02 -3.76 2.01
N ILE A 43 1.98 -4.42 2.57
CA ILE A 43 1.00 -3.77 3.43
C ILE A 43 1.66 -3.10 4.66
N LEU A 44 2.69 -3.74 5.24
CA LEU A 44 3.46 -3.18 6.34
C LEU A 44 4.15 -1.88 5.92
N PHE A 45 4.93 -1.93 4.82
CA PHE A 45 5.73 -0.79 4.39
C PHE A 45 4.90 0.34 3.81
N THR A 46 3.82 0.06 3.07
CA THR A 46 2.91 1.10 2.56
C THR A 46 2.14 1.78 3.69
N THR A 47 1.73 1.03 4.71
CA THR A 47 1.11 1.58 5.93
C THR A 47 2.10 2.45 6.69
N LEU A 48 3.33 1.97 6.92
CA LEU A 48 4.39 2.77 7.57
C LEU A 48 4.72 4.04 6.78
N THR A 49 4.75 3.95 5.45
CA THR A 49 4.98 5.09 4.56
C THR A 49 3.93 6.19 4.83
N GLY A 50 2.65 5.84 4.85
CA GLY A 50 1.58 6.78 5.16
C GLY A 50 1.69 7.35 6.58
N ILE A 51 1.92 6.51 7.59
CA ILE A 51 2.04 6.93 8.99
C ILE A 51 3.19 7.92 9.19
N ILE A 52 4.37 7.65 8.63
CA ILE A 52 5.61 8.40 8.90
C ILE A 52 5.73 9.64 8.01
N LEU A 53 5.43 9.51 6.72
CA LEU A 53 5.55 10.62 5.76
C LEU A 53 4.29 11.51 5.71
N GLY A 54 3.18 11.03 6.28
CA GLY A 54 1.89 11.70 6.15
C GLY A 54 1.18 11.37 4.83
N SER A 55 -0.01 11.96 4.67
CA SER A 55 -0.92 11.60 3.57
C SER A 55 -0.34 11.89 2.19
N ARG A 56 0.17 13.10 1.98
CA ARG A 56 0.64 13.54 0.66
C ARG A 56 1.91 12.80 0.22
N LEU A 57 2.94 12.81 1.04
CA LEU A 57 4.22 12.16 0.71
C LEU A 57 4.10 10.63 0.71
N GLY A 58 3.25 10.07 1.58
CA GLY A 58 2.95 8.66 1.60
C GLY A 58 2.36 8.17 0.29
N ALA A 59 1.32 8.85 -0.21
CA ALA A 59 0.72 8.54 -1.50
C ALA A 59 1.70 8.75 -2.67
N ILE A 60 2.50 9.82 -2.64
CA ILE A 60 3.52 10.10 -3.67
C ILE A 60 4.56 8.97 -3.69
N SER A 61 5.05 8.50 -2.54
CA SER A 61 6.04 7.42 -2.47
C SER A 61 5.51 6.13 -3.11
N VAL A 62 4.26 5.74 -2.79
CA VAL A 62 3.62 4.58 -3.43
C VAL A 62 3.39 4.82 -4.92
N GLY A 63 2.99 6.04 -5.31
CA GLY A 63 2.85 6.44 -6.72
C GLY A 63 4.16 6.31 -7.49
N ILE A 64 5.28 6.78 -6.93
CA ILE A 64 6.62 6.63 -7.53
C ILE A 64 6.97 5.15 -7.71
N TYR A 65 6.73 4.32 -6.68
CA TYR A 65 6.93 2.86 -6.78
C TYR A 65 6.13 2.27 -7.96
N ILE A 66 4.86 2.63 -8.11
CA ILE A 66 4.01 2.18 -9.23
C ILE A 66 4.56 2.65 -10.57
N ILE A 67 4.93 3.93 -10.68
CA ILE A 67 5.48 4.50 -11.93
C ILE A 67 6.77 3.78 -12.31
N LEU A 68 7.70 3.58 -11.37
CA LEU A 68 8.94 2.85 -11.61
C LEU A 68 8.68 1.44 -12.15
N GLY A 69 7.72 0.73 -11.57
CA GLY A 69 7.34 -0.58 -12.06
C GLY A 69 6.74 -0.56 -13.46
N LEU A 70 5.88 0.42 -13.77
CA LEU A 70 5.24 0.54 -15.08
C LEU A 70 6.19 0.96 -16.20
N ILE A 71 7.22 1.75 -15.92
CA ILE A 71 8.26 2.08 -16.92
C ILE A 71 9.28 0.95 -17.16
N GLY A 72 9.14 -0.17 -16.45
CA GLY A 72 9.91 -1.37 -16.68
C GLY A 72 11.00 -1.67 -15.64
N VAL A 73 11.15 -0.85 -14.60
CA VAL A 73 12.04 -1.20 -13.49
C VAL A 73 11.47 -2.44 -12.76
N PRO A 74 12.25 -3.51 -12.52
CA PRO A 74 11.76 -4.76 -11.95
C PRO A 74 11.52 -4.63 -10.43
N VAL A 75 10.61 -3.74 -10.03
CA VAL A 75 10.22 -3.51 -8.63
C VAL A 75 8.97 -4.29 -8.23
N PHE A 76 8.19 -4.80 -9.20
CA PHE A 76 7.07 -5.69 -8.94
C PHE A 76 7.55 -7.15 -8.93
N THR A 77 6.85 -7.99 -8.18
CA THR A 77 7.26 -9.39 -7.96
C THR A 77 7.37 -10.23 -9.24
N PRO A 78 6.45 -10.15 -10.22
CA PRO A 78 6.58 -10.82 -11.50
C PRO A 78 7.31 -10.00 -12.57
N GLY A 79 8.01 -8.93 -12.20
CA GLY A 79 8.74 -8.08 -13.14
C GLY A 79 8.23 -6.64 -13.18
N GLY A 80 8.38 -5.98 -14.34
CA GLY A 80 7.91 -4.61 -14.56
C GLY A 80 7.41 -4.44 -15.99
N GLY A 81 6.94 -3.24 -16.28
CA GLY A 81 6.48 -2.85 -17.61
C GLY A 81 5.00 -2.45 -17.67
N PRO A 82 4.57 -1.77 -18.74
CA PRO A 82 3.21 -1.24 -18.85
C PRO A 82 2.14 -2.33 -18.89
N GLY A 83 2.48 -3.53 -19.35
CA GLY A 83 1.59 -4.70 -19.34
C GLY A 83 1.18 -5.16 -17.94
N TYR A 84 1.87 -4.69 -16.89
CA TYR A 84 1.51 -5.04 -15.52
C TYR A 84 0.12 -4.53 -15.11
N VAL A 85 -0.38 -3.49 -15.78
CA VAL A 85 -1.76 -3.00 -15.58
C VAL A 85 -2.79 -4.11 -15.82
N LEU A 86 -2.52 -5.04 -16.72
CA LEU A 86 -3.41 -6.17 -17.02
C LEU A 86 -3.26 -7.36 -16.04
N GLN A 87 -2.36 -7.27 -15.07
CA GLN A 87 -2.24 -8.29 -14.03
C GLN A 87 -3.38 -8.18 -13.01
N PRO A 88 -3.98 -9.30 -12.57
CA PRO A 88 -5.07 -9.31 -11.60
C PRO A 88 -4.74 -8.58 -10.29
N THR A 89 -3.48 -8.55 -9.91
CA THR A 89 -2.99 -7.93 -8.66
C THR A 89 -2.76 -6.43 -8.76
N PHE A 90 -2.87 -5.81 -9.95
CA PHE A 90 -2.61 -4.37 -10.11
C PHE A 90 -3.55 -3.48 -9.28
N GLY A 91 -4.79 -3.91 -9.07
CA GLY A 91 -5.75 -3.19 -8.22
C GLY A 91 -5.26 -2.98 -6.78
N TYR A 92 -4.48 -3.93 -6.24
CA TYR A 92 -3.87 -3.78 -4.91
C TYR A 92 -2.86 -2.63 -4.86
N LEU A 93 -2.11 -2.38 -5.95
CA LEU A 93 -1.16 -1.26 -6.02
C LEU A 93 -1.88 0.08 -5.96
N ILE A 94 -3.01 0.21 -6.64
CA ILE A 94 -3.88 1.40 -6.55
C ILE A 94 -4.40 1.53 -5.11
N GLY A 95 -4.87 0.43 -4.53
CA GLY A 95 -5.31 0.36 -3.14
C GLY A 95 -4.24 0.80 -2.15
N PHE A 96 -2.98 0.39 -2.33
CA PHE A 96 -1.86 0.83 -1.50
C PHE A 96 -1.63 2.35 -1.57
N MET A 97 -1.75 2.96 -2.76
CA MET A 97 -1.58 4.40 -2.91
C MET A 97 -2.70 5.18 -2.19
N VAL A 98 -3.95 4.80 -2.40
CA VAL A 98 -5.11 5.41 -1.74
C VAL A 98 -5.07 5.16 -0.23
N GLY A 99 -4.75 3.94 0.17
CA GLY A 99 -4.65 3.54 1.57
C GLY A 99 -3.52 4.25 2.31
N ALA A 100 -2.34 4.43 1.69
CA ALA A 100 -1.25 5.22 2.27
C ALA A 100 -1.66 6.68 2.50
N PHE A 101 -2.43 7.28 1.57
CA PHE A 101 -3.01 8.60 1.77
C PHE A 101 -3.93 8.63 2.98
N VAL A 102 -4.85 7.69 3.09
CA VAL A 102 -5.86 7.65 4.17
C VAL A 102 -5.20 7.43 5.53
N VAL A 103 -4.33 6.43 5.67
CA VAL A 103 -3.66 6.18 6.96
C VAL A 103 -2.75 7.36 7.35
N GLY A 104 -2.14 8.03 6.37
CA GLY A 104 -1.39 9.27 6.57
C GLY A 104 -2.26 10.39 7.13
N ARG A 105 -3.50 10.54 6.66
CA ARG A 105 -4.45 11.51 7.23
C ARG A 105 -4.80 11.20 8.68
N PHE A 106 -4.99 9.92 9.03
CA PHE A 106 -5.19 9.52 10.43
C PHE A 106 -3.97 9.86 11.30
N SER A 107 -2.75 9.68 10.78
CA SER A 107 -1.52 10.06 11.48
C SER A 107 -1.43 11.57 11.69
N GLU A 108 -1.74 12.38 10.67
CA GLU A 108 -1.71 13.85 10.72
C GLU A 108 -2.75 14.42 11.69
N LEU A 109 -3.95 13.82 11.73
CA LEU A 109 -5.06 14.25 12.59
C LEU A 109 -4.90 13.83 14.05
N SER A 110 -3.94 12.96 14.36
CA SER A 110 -3.69 12.47 15.73
C SER A 110 -2.57 13.29 16.41
N PRO A 111 -2.87 14.23 17.31
CA PRO A 111 -1.85 15.07 17.96
C PRO A 111 -0.83 14.25 18.76
N THR A 112 -1.29 13.15 19.36
CA THR A 112 -0.46 12.27 20.21
C THR A 112 0.06 11.04 19.48
N HIS A 113 -0.25 10.88 18.19
CA HIS A 113 0.03 9.67 17.42
C HIS A 113 -0.31 8.39 18.20
N SER A 114 -1.53 8.37 18.79
CA SER A 114 -1.99 7.23 19.58
C SER A 114 -1.97 5.96 18.74
N VAL A 115 -1.44 4.86 19.32
CA VAL A 115 -1.45 3.55 18.64
C VAL A 115 -2.86 3.15 18.21
N LYS A 116 -3.88 3.48 19.03
CA LYS A 116 -5.29 3.19 18.68
C LYS A 116 -5.71 3.91 17.39
N THR A 117 -5.41 5.20 17.27
CA THR A 117 -5.77 6.00 16.07
C THR A 117 -5.01 5.49 14.84
N LEU A 118 -3.71 5.21 14.99
CA LEU A 118 -2.89 4.67 13.90
C LEU A 118 -3.37 3.28 13.47
N LEU A 119 -3.77 2.43 14.42
CA LEU A 119 -4.31 1.11 14.13
C LEU A 119 -5.65 1.20 13.40
N ILE A 120 -6.55 2.09 13.82
CA ILE A 120 -7.83 2.31 13.10
C ILE A 120 -7.53 2.75 11.66
N GLY A 121 -6.62 3.71 11.46
CA GLY A 121 -6.20 4.13 10.13
C GLY A 121 -5.60 2.99 9.30
N ALA A 122 -4.78 2.13 9.93
CA ALA A 122 -4.19 0.96 9.27
C ALA A 122 -5.23 -0.10 8.87
N ILE A 123 -6.26 -0.33 9.69
CA ILE A 123 -7.36 -1.23 9.34
C ILE A 123 -8.21 -0.66 8.21
N ILE A 124 -8.49 0.65 8.22
CA ILE A 124 -9.21 1.29 7.11
C ILE A 124 -8.38 1.20 5.82
N ASN A 125 -7.05 1.44 5.90
CA ASN A 125 -6.13 1.22 4.79
C ASN A 125 -6.24 -0.21 4.25
N LEU A 126 -6.21 -1.22 5.12
CA LEU A 126 -6.33 -2.63 4.75
C LEU A 126 -7.63 -2.92 3.98
N LEU A 127 -8.76 -2.39 4.46
CA LEU A 127 -10.06 -2.54 3.79
C LEU A 127 -10.07 -1.88 2.40
N ILE A 128 -9.44 -0.71 2.27
CA ILE A 128 -9.29 -0.01 0.98
C ILE A 128 -8.47 -0.86 0.02
N VAL A 129 -7.33 -1.38 0.46
CA VAL A 129 -6.44 -2.21 -0.36
C VAL A 129 -7.16 -3.45 -0.85
N TYR A 130 -7.88 -4.16 0.02
CA TYR A 130 -8.67 -5.31 -0.39
C TYR A 130 -9.83 -4.95 -1.31
N GLY A 131 -10.53 -3.85 -1.04
CA GLY A 131 -11.62 -3.38 -1.90
C GLY A 131 -11.16 -3.17 -3.34
N PHE A 132 -10.12 -2.35 -3.54
CA PHE A 132 -9.54 -2.12 -4.87
C PHE A 132 -8.97 -3.41 -5.49
N GLY A 133 -8.24 -4.19 -4.70
CA GLY A 133 -7.59 -5.42 -5.16
C GLY A 133 -8.60 -6.46 -5.64
N MET A 134 -9.59 -6.79 -4.83
CA MET A 134 -10.57 -7.84 -5.16
C MET A 134 -11.49 -7.44 -6.32
N ILE A 135 -11.96 -6.18 -6.35
CA ILE A 135 -12.80 -5.69 -7.45
C ILE A 135 -12.03 -5.77 -8.76
N TYR A 136 -10.79 -5.27 -8.75
CA TYR A 136 -9.94 -5.27 -9.94
C TYR A 136 -9.62 -6.70 -10.41
N LEU A 137 -9.23 -7.58 -9.49
CA LEU A 137 -8.94 -8.99 -9.78
C LEU A 137 -10.15 -9.67 -10.40
N TYR A 138 -11.34 -9.49 -9.81
CA TYR A 138 -12.57 -10.05 -10.34
C TYR A 138 -12.84 -9.57 -11.78
N MET A 139 -12.67 -8.27 -12.04
CA MET A 139 -12.88 -7.70 -13.37
C MET A 139 -11.87 -8.26 -14.40
N ILE A 140 -10.58 -8.28 -14.07
CA ILE A 140 -9.55 -8.76 -14.99
C ILE A 140 -9.71 -10.25 -15.28
N MET A 141 -9.99 -11.08 -14.28
CA MET A 141 -10.16 -12.53 -14.47
C MET A 141 -11.38 -12.86 -15.33
N ASN A 142 -12.52 -12.21 -15.07
CA ASN A 142 -13.77 -12.53 -15.76
C ASN A 142 -13.93 -11.84 -17.11
N VAL A 143 -13.36 -10.62 -17.29
CA VAL A 143 -13.58 -9.85 -18.52
C VAL A 143 -12.41 -9.98 -19.49
N TYR A 144 -11.18 -9.90 -18.98
CA TYR A 144 -10.00 -9.84 -19.84
C TYR A 144 -9.32 -11.19 -20.06
N LEU A 145 -9.06 -11.95 -18.99
CA LEU A 145 -8.32 -13.22 -19.09
C LEU A 145 -9.20 -14.40 -19.52
N GLY A 146 -10.52 -14.26 -19.48
CA GLY A 146 -11.44 -15.35 -19.85
C GLY A 146 -11.35 -16.58 -18.93
N THR A 147 -10.81 -16.42 -17.72
CA THR A 147 -10.72 -17.44 -16.68
C THR A 147 -11.69 -17.11 -15.55
N PRO A 148 -12.99 -17.40 -15.73
CA PRO A 148 -14.02 -16.90 -14.82
C PRO A 148 -13.82 -17.42 -13.40
N ILE A 149 -13.87 -16.50 -12.43
CA ILE A 149 -13.77 -16.79 -11.00
C ILE A 149 -15.02 -16.26 -10.29
N GLY A 150 -15.59 -17.08 -9.40
CA GLY A 150 -16.73 -16.65 -8.58
C GLY A 150 -16.32 -15.72 -7.44
N TRP A 151 -17.21 -14.80 -7.05
CA TRP A 151 -16.96 -13.88 -5.93
C TRP A 151 -16.54 -14.59 -4.64
N TRP A 152 -17.12 -15.75 -4.35
CA TRP A 152 -16.78 -16.52 -3.16
C TRP A 152 -15.32 -17.00 -3.18
N ALA A 153 -14.84 -17.43 -4.34
CA ALA A 153 -13.45 -17.84 -4.50
C ALA A 153 -12.47 -16.66 -4.33
N VAL A 154 -12.85 -15.45 -4.82
CA VAL A 154 -12.07 -14.23 -4.61
C VAL A 154 -12.02 -13.87 -3.13
N ILE A 155 -13.17 -13.84 -2.44
CA ILE A 155 -13.24 -13.52 -1.01
C ILE A 155 -12.40 -14.52 -0.20
N TRP A 156 -12.52 -15.81 -0.50
CA TRP A 156 -11.77 -16.83 0.22
C TRP A 156 -10.27 -16.69 0.03
N SER A 157 -9.80 -16.62 -1.21
CA SER A 157 -8.36 -16.62 -1.52
C SER A 157 -7.67 -15.28 -1.29
N CYS A 158 -8.38 -14.17 -1.51
CA CYS A 158 -7.78 -12.84 -1.51
C CYS A 158 -8.16 -11.98 -0.29
N PHE A 159 -9.02 -12.47 0.59
CA PHE A 159 -9.39 -11.78 1.83
C PHE A 159 -9.26 -12.71 3.04
N LEU A 160 -10.01 -13.82 3.11
CA LEU A 160 -10.08 -14.63 4.32
C LEU A 160 -8.74 -15.28 4.69
N ILE A 161 -7.96 -15.73 3.70
CA ILE A 161 -6.66 -16.34 3.96
C ILE A 161 -5.63 -15.30 4.44
N PRO A 162 -5.42 -14.16 3.73
CA PRO A 162 -4.37 -13.21 4.11
C PRO A 162 -4.76 -12.22 5.21
N VAL A 163 -6.05 -12.05 5.55
CA VAL A 163 -6.51 -11.00 6.48
C VAL A 163 -5.90 -11.13 7.88
N GLY A 164 -5.74 -12.36 8.39
CA GLY A 164 -5.16 -12.59 9.73
C GLY A 164 -3.72 -12.05 9.82
N PRO A 165 -2.80 -12.54 9.00
CA PRO A 165 -1.44 -12.00 8.90
C PRO A 165 -1.39 -10.49 8.61
N ASP A 166 -2.25 -9.97 7.73
CA ASP A 166 -2.25 -8.56 7.37
C ASP A 166 -2.71 -7.65 8.52
N VAL A 167 -3.69 -8.06 9.30
CA VAL A 167 -4.10 -7.35 10.54
C VAL A 167 -2.94 -7.32 11.54
N PHE A 168 -2.19 -8.40 11.67
CA PHE A 168 -0.99 -8.42 12.50
C PHE A 168 0.06 -7.42 11.98
N LEU A 169 0.32 -7.38 10.67
CA LEU A 169 1.23 -6.40 10.06
C LEU A 169 0.75 -4.95 10.25
N CYS A 170 -0.55 -4.71 10.19
CA CYS A 170 -1.14 -3.40 10.50
C CYS A 170 -0.89 -2.98 11.96
N ALA A 171 -1.00 -3.91 12.90
CA ALA A 171 -0.69 -3.65 14.30
C ALA A 171 0.80 -3.34 14.51
N VAL A 172 1.69 -4.11 13.87
CA VAL A 172 3.14 -3.86 13.86
C VAL A 172 3.44 -2.48 13.29
N ALA A 173 2.82 -2.12 12.13
CA ALA A 173 2.99 -0.80 11.51
C ALA A 173 2.56 0.34 12.44
N ALA A 174 1.43 0.19 13.15
CA ALA A 174 0.95 1.22 14.08
C ALA A 174 1.91 1.42 15.26
N VAL A 175 2.43 0.35 15.85
CA VAL A 175 3.38 0.41 16.97
C VAL A 175 4.73 0.96 16.52
N MET A 176 5.28 0.46 15.40
CA MET A 176 6.55 0.95 14.85
C MET A 176 6.44 2.41 14.42
N GLY A 177 5.36 2.77 13.73
CA GLY A 177 5.13 4.13 13.26
C GLY A 177 5.10 5.14 14.43
N LYS A 178 4.41 4.81 15.52
CA LYS A 178 4.42 5.65 16.73
C LYS A 178 5.82 5.84 17.28
N ARG A 179 6.61 4.76 17.40
CA ARG A 179 7.98 4.83 17.93
C ARG A 179 8.88 5.67 17.03
N ILE A 180 8.84 5.45 15.73
CA ILE A 180 9.67 6.17 14.74
C ILE A 180 9.33 7.67 14.73
N ILE A 181 8.05 8.04 14.73
CA ILE A 181 7.63 9.45 14.76
C ILE A 181 8.15 10.13 16.06
N GLY A 182 8.10 9.43 17.19
CA GLY A 182 8.61 9.94 18.46
C GLY A 182 10.11 10.24 18.47
N HIS A 183 10.91 9.61 17.59
CA HIS A 183 12.35 9.88 17.46
C HIS A 183 12.69 10.89 16.35
N LEU A 184 11.77 11.17 15.44
CA LEU A 184 11.97 12.08 14.31
C LEU A 184 11.61 13.55 14.65
N ARG A 185 10.91 13.74 15.74
CA ARG A 185 10.53 15.06 16.31
C ARG A 185 11.37 15.39 17.52
#